data_40457e4c228659bcbb1b986d01fb798b
#
_entry.id   40457e4c228659bcbb1b986d01fb798b
#
_cell.length_a   1.000
_cell.length_b   1.000
_cell.length_c   1.000
_cell.angle_alpha   90.00
_cell.angle_beta   90.00
_cell.angle_gamma   90.00
#
_symmetry.space_group_name_H-M   'P 1'
#
loop_
_entity.id
_entity.type
_entity.pdbx_description
1 polymer ?
#
loop_
_entity_poly.entity_id
_entity_poly.type
_entity_poly.pdbx_seq_one_letter_code
_entity_poly.pdbx_strand_id
1 'polypeptide(L)'
;MKEFYANAIIEGKELKCWVKGKIFSITPTYLVEILHINQPILPNPPVYDDLCLDEDLLKDALGRNLEFSQNGNSISVSSLPLELRMLTIIMFNNLYPLSSTGYMNLKRALFLHDLITDEEIDICTHIFHILCKTVARTDLRTCIPFC
;
A
#
# COMPACT_ATOMS: atom_id res chain seq x y z
N MET A 1 -5.34 16.53 -9.51
CA MET A 1 -5.48 15.45 -8.53
C MET A 1 -6.38 15.79 -7.34
N LYS A 2 -6.33 16.98 -6.76
CA LYS A 2 -7.27 17.41 -5.70
C LYS A 2 -8.74 17.25 -6.12
N GLU A 3 -9.07 17.57 -7.39
CA GLU A 3 -10.41 17.42 -7.96
C GLU A 3 -10.90 15.97 -7.94
N PHE A 4 -10.01 15.00 -8.22
CA PHE A 4 -10.30 13.57 -8.18
C PHE A 4 -10.82 13.16 -6.79
N TYR A 5 -10.03 13.43 -5.74
CA TYR A 5 -10.40 13.01 -4.38
C TYR A 5 -11.60 13.79 -3.81
N ALA A 6 -11.77 15.05 -4.21
CA ALA A 6 -12.92 15.85 -3.77
C ALA A 6 -14.25 15.37 -4.36
N ASN A 7 -14.22 14.72 -5.53
CA ASN A 7 -15.41 14.28 -6.26
C ASN A 7 -15.51 12.75 -6.37
N ALA A 8 -14.73 12.01 -5.59
CA ALA A 8 -14.75 10.57 -5.57
C ALA A 8 -15.72 10.03 -4.52
N ILE A 9 -16.51 9.04 -4.89
CA ILE A 9 -17.44 8.32 -4.00
C ILE A 9 -17.24 6.82 -4.17
N ILE A 10 -17.44 6.07 -3.09
CA ILE A 10 -17.39 4.61 -3.10
C ILE A 10 -18.80 4.08 -3.22
N GLU A 11 -19.09 3.35 -4.30
CA GLU A 11 -20.37 2.68 -4.53
C GLU A 11 -20.15 1.17 -4.71
N GLY A 12 -20.44 0.41 -3.67
CA GLY A 12 -20.23 -1.05 -3.67
C GLY A 12 -18.75 -1.41 -3.83
N LYS A 13 -18.39 -2.02 -4.98
CA LYS A 13 -17.02 -2.43 -5.32
C LYS A 13 -16.33 -1.49 -6.32
N GLU A 14 -16.87 -0.30 -6.53
CA GLU A 14 -16.38 0.68 -7.49
C GLU A 14 -16.09 2.00 -6.81
N LEU A 15 -15.05 2.67 -7.29
CA LEU A 15 -14.73 4.05 -6.95
C LEU A 15 -15.12 4.93 -8.14
N LYS A 16 -16.21 5.69 -8.01
CA LYS A 16 -16.66 6.64 -9.02
C LYS A 16 -16.10 8.02 -8.73
N CYS A 17 -15.60 8.69 -9.75
CA CYS A 17 -15.09 10.05 -9.63
C CYS A 17 -15.45 10.92 -10.83
N TRP A 18 -15.60 12.21 -10.58
CA TRP A 18 -15.83 13.23 -11.60
C TRP A 18 -14.58 14.09 -11.76
N VAL A 19 -14.04 14.09 -12.97
CA VAL A 19 -12.86 14.90 -13.30
C VAL A 19 -13.12 15.60 -14.63
N LYS A 20 -13.06 16.92 -14.65
CA LYS A 20 -13.27 17.75 -15.84
C LYS A 20 -14.55 17.40 -16.59
N GLY A 21 -15.66 17.19 -15.86
CA GLY A 21 -16.97 16.87 -16.41
C GLY A 21 -17.13 15.44 -16.95
N LYS A 22 -16.16 14.57 -16.77
CA LYS A 22 -16.24 13.14 -17.13
C LYS A 22 -16.34 12.28 -15.87
N ILE A 23 -17.13 11.21 -15.98
CA ILE A 23 -17.27 10.19 -14.93
C ILE A 23 -16.31 9.04 -15.25
N PHE A 24 -15.56 8.62 -14.23
CA PHE A 24 -14.69 7.45 -14.29
C PHE A 24 -15.12 6.48 -13.21
N SER A 25 -15.19 5.20 -13.56
CA SER A 25 -15.38 4.10 -12.60
C SER A 25 -14.07 3.32 -12.50
N ILE A 26 -13.50 3.29 -11.31
CA ILE A 26 -12.25 2.58 -11.05
C ILE A 26 -12.59 1.32 -10.27
N THR A 27 -12.11 0.19 -10.78
CA THR A 27 -12.16 -1.13 -10.15
C THR A 27 -10.77 -1.76 -10.20
N PRO A 28 -10.48 -2.82 -9.42
CA PRO A 28 -9.23 -3.56 -9.56
C PRO A 28 -8.99 -4.05 -10.99
N THR A 29 -10.02 -4.57 -11.67
CA THR A 29 -9.94 -5.05 -13.05
C THR A 29 -9.57 -3.91 -14.02
N TYR A 30 -10.16 -2.73 -13.84
CA TYR A 30 -9.82 -1.56 -14.66
C TYR A 30 -8.36 -1.12 -14.46
N LEU A 31 -7.83 -1.24 -13.22
CA LEU A 31 -6.41 -0.98 -12.96
C LEU A 31 -5.50 -2.00 -13.64
N VAL A 32 -5.89 -3.27 -13.68
CA VAL A 32 -5.16 -4.33 -14.42
C VAL A 32 -5.04 -3.96 -15.90
N GLU A 33 -6.13 -3.52 -16.52
CA GLU A 33 -6.14 -3.13 -17.94
C GLU A 33 -5.25 -1.92 -18.23
N ILE A 34 -5.33 -0.87 -17.38
CA ILE A 34 -4.55 0.36 -17.59
C ILE A 34 -3.07 0.16 -17.29
N LEU A 35 -2.74 -0.57 -16.22
CA LEU A 35 -1.36 -0.75 -15.78
C LEU A 35 -0.65 -1.89 -16.52
N HIS A 36 -1.39 -2.68 -17.30
CA HIS A 36 -0.88 -3.87 -17.99
C HIS A 36 -0.16 -4.85 -17.05
N ILE A 37 -0.67 -5.00 -15.83
CA ILE A 37 -0.14 -5.90 -14.81
C ILE A 37 -0.97 -7.18 -14.82
N ASN A 38 -0.28 -8.33 -14.82
CA ASN A 38 -0.98 -9.60 -14.65
C ASN A 38 -1.58 -9.67 -13.24
N GLN A 39 -2.86 -9.95 -13.16
CA GLN A 39 -3.51 -10.18 -11.88
C GLN A 39 -3.26 -11.62 -11.44
N PRO A 40 -2.72 -11.86 -10.23
CA PRO A 40 -2.57 -13.20 -9.71
C PRO A 40 -3.93 -13.86 -9.53
N ILE A 41 -4.01 -15.16 -9.81
CA ILE A 41 -5.21 -15.98 -9.57
C ILE A 41 -5.23 -16.41 -8.10
N LEU A 42 -5.35 -15.44 -7.21
CA LEU A 42 -5.45 -15.72 -5.78
C LEU A 42 -6.94 -15.78 -5.39
N PRO A 43 -7.38 -16.85 -4.72
CA PRO A 43 -8.77 -16.95 -4.25
C PRO A 43 -9.13 -15.86 -3.23
N ASN A 44 -8.16 -15.39 -2.46
CA ASN A 44 -8.28 -14.27 -1.53
C ASN A 44 -6.92 -13.56 -1.46
N PRO A 45 -6.74 -12.42 -2.13
CA PRO A 45 -5.51 -11.64 -1.98
C PRO A 45 -5.34 -11.22 -0.51
N PRO A 46 -4.13 -11.27 0.04
CA PRO A 46 -3.90 -10.94 1.43
C PRO A 46 -4.33 -9.50 1.71
N VAL A 47 -5.26 -9.33 2.64
CA VAL A 47 -5.63 -8.02 3.18
C VAL A 47 -4.67 -7.74 4.33
N TYR A 48 -3.61 -6.99 4.05
CA TYR A 48 -2.55 -6.68 5.03
C TYR A 48 -3.06 -6.00 6.32
N ASP A 49 -4.32 -5.57 6.35
CA ASP A 49 -4.93 -4.93 7.51
C ASP A 49 -5.27 -5.91 8.65
N ASP A 50 -5.51 -7.19 8.36
CA ASP A 50 -6.02 -8.18 9.31
C ASP A 50 -5.01 -9.28 9.68
N LEU A 51 -3.77 -9.20 9.16
CA LEU A 51 -2.75 -10.22 9.41
C LEU A 51 -2.13 -10.04 10.81
N CYS A 52 -2.12 -11.15 11.58
CA CYS A 52 -1.26 -11.28 12.75
C CYS A 52 0.19 -11.42 12.29
N LEU A 53 1.05 -10.57 12.83
CA LEU A 53 2.46 -10.50 12.44
C LEU A 53 3.31 -11.39 13.31
N ASP A 54 4.13 -12.19 12.64
CA ASP A 54 5.22 -12.91 13.23
C ASP A 54 6.50 -12.07 13.12
N GLU A 55 6.98 -11.55 14.27
CA GLU A 55 8.20 -10.74 14.31
C GLU A 55 9.44 -11.53 13.87
N ASP A 56 9.47 -12.82 14.13
CA ASP A 56 10.60 -13.68 13.78
C ASP A 56 10.68 -13.90 12.28
N LEU A 57 9.53 -14.05 11.62
CA LEU A 57 9.43 -14.10 10.16
C LEU A 57 9.96 -12.81 9.52
N LEU A 58 9.62 -11.66 10.06
CA LEU A 58 10.13 -10.38 9.57
C LEU A 58 11.64 -10.23 9.79
N LYS A 59 12.16 -10.67 10.94
CA LYS A 59 13.62 -10.65 11.22
C LYS A 59 14.40 -11.56 10.27
N ASP A 60 13.88 -12.72 9.96
CA ASP A 60 14.54 -13.65 9.05
C ASP A 60 14.58 -13.14 7.60
N ALA A 61 13.51 -12.50 7.14
CA ALA A 61 13.41 -12.00 5.77
C ALA A 61 14.03 -10.60 5.57
N LEU A 62 13.79 -9.67 6.49
CA LEU A 62 14.22 -8.27 6.34
C LEU A 62 15.54 -7.96 7.02
N GLY A 63 16.06 -8.87 7.87
CA GLY A 63 17.35 -8.75 8.55
C GLY A 63 17.22 -8.84 10.07
N ARG A 64 18.17 -9.55 10.68
CA ARG A 64 18.16 -9.85 12.13
C ARG A 64 18.33 -8.63 13.04
N ASN A 65 18.83 -7.52 12.53
CA ASN A 65 19.11 -6.31 13.30
C ASN A 65 17.98 -5.28 13.22
N LEU A 66 16.72 -5.72 13.01
CA LEU A 66 15.58 -4.82 12.94
C LEU A 66 15.34 -4.12 14.28
N GLU A 67 15.24 -2.80 14.25
CA GLU A 67 14.88 -1.97 15.38
C GLU A 67 13.38 -1.71 15.36
N PHE A 68 12.66 -2.26 16.33
CA PHE A 68 11.24 -2.01 16.53
C PHE A 68 11.03 -0.75 17.38
N SER A 69 9.94 -0.04 17.13
CA SER A 69 9.50 1.06 17.99
C SER A 69 9.16 0.55 19.40
N GLN A 70 9.15 1.45 20.39
CA GLN A 70 8.87 1.09 21.79
C GLN A 70 7.56 0.33 22.01
N ASN A 71 6.57 0.55 21.16
CA ASN A 71 5.27 -0.14 21.19
C ASN A 71 5.21 -1.38 20.28
N GLY A 72 6.31 -1.78 19.65
CA GLY A 72 6.39 -2.94 18.76
C GLY A 72 5.64 -2.81 17.43
N ASN A 73 4.97 -1.68 17.15
CA ASN A 73 4.05 -1.55 16.01
C ASN A 73 4.70 -1.03 14.72
N SER A 74 5.99 -0.72 14.74
CA SER A 74 6.72 -0.24 13.57
C SER A 74 8.20 -0.59 13.62
N ILE A 75 8.84 -0.62 12.46
CA ILE A 75 10.26 -0.91 12.27
C ILE A 75 10.95 0.37 11.79
N SER A 76 12.13 0.66 12.34
CA SER A 76 12.99 1.73 11.84
C SER A 76 13.52 1.38 10.45
N VAL A 77 13.27 2.23 9.47
CA VAL A 77 13.77 2.02 8.09
C VAL A 77 15.30 2.07 8.06
N SER A 78 15.93 2.81 8.99
CA SER A 78 17.39 2.87 9.08
C SER A 78 18.05 1.56 9.55
N SER A 79 17.28 0.67 10.20
CA SER A 79 17.78 -0.66 10.62
C SER A 79 17.77 -1.71 9.47
N LEU A 80 17.10 -1.41 8.36
CA LEU A 80 17.09 -2.29 7.19
C LEU A 80 18.45 -2.29 6.46
N PRO A 81 18.84 -3.39 5.81
CA PRO A 81 19.91 -3.40 4.81
C PRO A 81 19.73 -2.32 3.73
N LEU A 82 20.81 -1.85 3.14
CA LEU A 82 20.77 -0.72 2.19
C LEU A 82 19.84 -0.97 1.00
N GLU A 83 19.87 -2.15 0.45
CA GLU A 83 19.04 -2.56 -0.70
C GLU A 83 17.55 -2.49 -0.33
N LEU A 84 17.19 -2.98 0.85
CA LEU A 84 15.81 -2.95 1.34
C LEU A 84 15.36 -1.54 1.70
N ARG A 85 16.26 -0.66 2.16
CA ARG A 85 15.94 0.76 2.35
C ARG A 85 15.57 1.43 1.03
N MET A 86 16.33 1.18 -0.02
CA MET A 86 16.04 1.73 -1.35
C MET A 86 14.68 1.24 -1.86
N LEU A 87 14.42 -0.08 -1.75
CA LEU A 87 13.13 -0.65 -2.13
C LEU A 87 11.97 -0.07 -1.30
N THR A 88 12.18 0.13 0.01
CA THR A 88 11.21 0.76 0.90
C THR A 88 10.88 2.19 0.47
N ILE A 89 11.88 2.98 0.05
CA ILE A 89 11.65 4.34 -0.44
C ILE A 89 10.83 4.33 -1.73
N ILE A 90 11.13 3.41 -2.65
CA ILE A 90 10.35 3.22 -3.88
C ILE A 90 8.91 2.83 -3.55
N MET A 91 8.72 1.88 -2.65
CA MET A 91 7.42 1.43 -2.17
C MET A 91 6.62 2.59 -1.55
N PHE A 92 7.23 3.39 -0.69
CA PHE A 92 6.57 4.53 -0.04
C PHE A 92 6.18 5.64 -1.02
N ASN A 93 6.96 5.86 -2.05
CA ASN A 93 6.65 6.91 -3.03
C ASN A 93 5.61 6.47 -4.07
N ASN A 94 5.52 5.17 -4.38
CA ASN A 94 4.73 4.69 -5.50
C ASN A 94 3.55 3.79 -5.11
N LEU A 95 3.72 2.89 -4.14
CA LEU A 95 2.72 1.87 -3.81
C LEU A 95 2.03 2.13 -2.46
N TYR A 96 2.74 2.72 -1.51
CA TYR A 96 2.27 2.89 -0.13
C TYR A 96 2.63 4.28 0.42
N PRO A 97 2.07 5.35 -0.13
CA PRO A 97 2.50 6.71 0.18
C PRO A 97 2.50 7.02 1.68
N LEU A 98 3.59 7.62 2.15
CA LEU A 98 3.80 8.05 3.52
C LEU A 98 4.30 9.49 3.58
N SER A 99 3.87 10.21 4.61
CA SER A 99 4.40 11.54 4.95
C SER A 99 5.77 11.50 5.61
N SER A 100 6.17 10.35 6.16
CA SER A 100 7.45 10.13 6.85
C SER A 100 8.03 8.79 6.45
N THR A 101 9.31 8.77 6.11
CA THR A 101 10.04 7.58 5.67
C THR A 101 10.92 6.97 6.76
N GLY A 102 10.90 7.52 8.00
CA GLY A 102 11.77 7.06 9.09
C GLY A 102 11.34 5.74 9.73
N TYR A 103 10.03 5.50 9.78
CA TYR A 103 9.45 4.31 10.37
C TYR A 103 8.41 3.69 9.43
N MET A 104 8.38 2.38 9.40
CA MET A 104 7.45 1.57 8.64
C MET A 104 6.59 0.75 9.59
N ASN A 105 5.26 0.83 9.50
CA ASN A 105 4.40 -0.04 10.30
C ASN A 105 4.52 -1.50 9.82
N LEU A 106 4.14 -2.43 10.68
CA LEU A 106 4.30 -3.87 10.43
C LEU A 106 3.58 -4.35 9.17
N LYS A 107 2.42 -3.78 8.83
CA LYS A 107 1.66 -4.13 7.61
C LYS A 107 2.43 -3.82 6.33
N ARG A 108 3.16 -2.71 6.33
CA ARG A 108 4.04 -2.34 5.21
C ARG A 108 5.31 -3.17 5.19
N ALA A 109 5.80 -3.57 6.37
CA ALA A 109 6.92 -4.49 6.48
C ALA A 109 6.55 -5.85 5.87
N LEU A 110 5.33 -6.32 6.09
CA LEU A 110 4.82 -7.55 5.48
C LEU A 110 4.68 -7.42 3.96
N PHE A 111 4.16 -6.30 3.48
CA PHE A 111 4.12 -6.04 2.03
C PHE A 111 5.53 -6.00 1.41
N LEU A 112 6.51 -5.42 2.11
CA LEU A 112 7.92 -5.45 1.69
C LEU A 112 8.47 -6.87 1.70
N HIS A 113 8.13 -7.67 2.73
CA HIS A 113 8.48 -9.09 2.81
C HIS A 113 7.99 -9.83 1.56
N ASP A 114 6.71 -9.70 1.22
CA ASP A 114 6.12 -10.40 0.07
C ASP A 114 6.76 -9.96 -1.25
N LEU A 115 7.11 -8.67 -1.37
CA LEU A 115 7.83 -8.15 -2.54
C LEU A 115 9.22 -8.78 -2.74
N ILE A 116 9.90 -9.20 -1.67
CA ILE A 116 11.27 -9.76 -1.76
C ILE A 116 11.28 -11.30 -1.76
N THR A 117 10.18 -11.94 -1.37
CA THR A 117 10.05 -13.39 -1.34
C THR A 117 9.35 -13.97 -2.56
N ASP A 118 9.11 -13.15 -3.58
CA ASP A 118 8.38 -13.50 -4.80
C ASP A 118 6.96 -14.07 -4.52
N GLU A 119 6.36 -13.67 -3.39
CA GLU A 119 4.96 -13.99 -3.12
C GLU A 119 4.04 -13.27 -4.10
N GLU A 120 2.98 -13.94 -4.52
CA GLU A 120 2.02 -13.33 -5.44
C GLU A 120 1.24 -12.20 -4.77
N ILE A 121 1.45 -10.96 -5.23
CA ILE A 121 0.77 -9.76 -4.73
C ILE A 121 -0.24 -9.26 -5.75
N ASP A 122 -1.49 -9.09 -5.34
CA ASP A 122 -2.48 -8.37 -6.14
C ASP A 122 -2.30 -6.85 -5.97
N ILE A 123 -1.36 -6.29 -6.73
CA ILE A 123 -1.01 -4.86 -6.70
C ILE A 123 -2.22 -4.00 -7.07
N CYS A 124 -3.05 -4.43 -8.02
CA CYS A 124 -4.21 -3.66 -8.48
C CYS A 124 -5.28 -3.56 -7.40
N THR A 125 -5.60 -4.66 -6.72
CA THR A 125 -6.50 -4.64 -5.56
C THR A 125 -5.91 -3.82 -4.41
N HIS A 126 -4.61 -3.90 -4.17
CA HIS A 126 -3.92 -3.10 -3.16
C HIS A 126 -4.03 -1.58 -3.45
N ILE A 127 -3.73 -1.15 -4.68
CA ILE A 127 -3.88 0.26 -5.11
C ILE A 127 -5.33 0.71 -4.95
N PHE A 128 -6.28 -0.11 -5.37
CA PHE A 128 -7.71 0.19 -5.24
C PHE A 128 -8.12 0.40 -3.76
N HIS A 129 -7.66 -0.47 -2.85
CA HIS A 129 -7.91 -0.31 -1.42
C HIS A 129 -7.32 0.98 -0.85
N ILE A 130 -6.10 1.36 -1.25
CA ILE A 130 -5.49 2.63 -0.83
C ILE A 130 -6.33 3.81 -1.31
N LEU A 131 -6.79 3.80 -2.56
CA LEU A 131 -7.65 4.85 -3.11
C LEU A 131 -8.97 4.94 -2.33
N CYS A 132 -9.64 3.82 -2.09
CA CYS A 132 -10.88 3.78 -1.31
C CYS A 132 -10.69 4.29 0.12
N LYS A 133 -9.64 3.85 0.81
CA LYS A 133 -9.30 4.34 2.16
C LYS A 133 -9.05 5.84 2.19
N THR A 134 -8.41 6.38 1.16
CA THR A 134 -8.16 7.82 1.07
C THR A 134 -9.43 8.62 0.87
N VAL A 135 -10.33 8.13 0.01
CA VAL A 135 -11.64 8.76 -0.23
C VAL A 135 -12.53 8.68 1.02
N ALA A 136 -12.51 7.56 1.73
CA ALA A 136 -13.28 7.37 2.96
C ALA A 136 -12.80 8.23 4.15
N ARG A 137 -11.56 8.74 4.10
CA ARG A 137 -11.03 9.61 5.15
C ARG A 137 -11.55 11.03 4.99
N THR A 138 -12.19 11.54 6.03
CA THR A 138 -12.63 12.94 6.11
C THR A 138 -11.52 13.89 6.54
N ASP A 139 -10.38 13.38 7.03
CA ASP A 139 -9.26 14.19 7.51
C ASP A 139 -8.30 14.53 6.36
N LEU A 140 -8.37 15.77 5.89
CA LEU A 140 -7.53 16.33 4.82
C LEU A 140 -6.03 16.47 5.17
N ARG A 141 -5.60 16.10 6.39
CA ARG A 141 -4.20 16.14 6.82
C ARG A 141 -3.40 14.91 6.40
N THR A 142 -4.03 13.90 5.85
CA THR A 142 -3.34 12.71 5.36
C THR A 142 -2.74 12.96 3.98
N CYS A 143 -1.54 12.44 3.73
CA CYS A 143 -0.95 12.46 2.39
C CYS A 143 -1.93 11.86 1.38
N ILE A 144 -2.17 12.59 0.30
CA ILE A 144 -2.93 12.10 -0.84
C ILE A 144 -2.00 11.16 -1.60
N PRO A 145 -2.33 9.85 -1.71
CA PRO A 145 -1.50 8.91 -2.44
C PRO A 145 -1.44 9.26 -3.93
N PHE A 146 -0.33 8.91 -4.56
CA PHE A 146 -0.13 9.05 -6.00
C PHE A 146 -0.22 10.51 -6.53
N CYS A 147 0.19 11.48 -5.71
CA CYS A 147 0.28 12.90 -6.09
C CYS A 147 1.71 13.34 -6.41
#